data_137d46d77de35c644d24f0ae56b20647
#
_entry.id   137d46d77de35c644d24f0ae56b20647
#
_cell.length_a   1.000
_cell.length_b   1.000
_cell.length_c   1.000
_cell.angle_alpha   90.00
_cell.angle_beta   90.00
_cell.angle_gamma   90.00
#
_symmetry.space_group_name_H-M   'P 1'
#
loop_
_entity.id
_entity.type
_entity.pdbx_description
1 polymer ?
#
loop_
_entity_poly.entity_id
_entity_poly.type
_entity_poly.pdbx_seq_one_letter_code
_entity_poly.pdbx_strand_id
1 'polypeptide(L)'
;MEKRRAVVSVIGKDQVGIIAGVTKILADHYINILDIRQTILQDFFTMMMVVDVTDIENLDGLQKQFDELGGAIGQQINIQREEIFQTMHRI
;
A
#
# COMPACT_ATOMS: atom_id res chain seq x y z
N MET A 1 -23.89 -4.59 2.59
CA MET A 1 -22.99 -3.71 1.84
C MET A 1 -21.65 -4.40 1.63
N GLU A 2 -21.24 -4.50 0.40
CA GLU A 2 -19.98 -5.14 0.10
C GLU A 2 -18.81 -4.26 0.54
N LYS A 3 -17.85 -4.88 1.18
CA LYS A 3 -16.61 -4.21 1.49
C LYS A 3 -15.73 -4.14 0.25
N ARG A 4 -15.15 -2.99 0.02
CA ARG A 4 -14.16 -2.82 -1.03
C ARG A 4 -12.79 -2.84 -0.40
N ARG A 5 -11.90 -3.65 -0.97
CA ARG A 5 -10.55 -3.78 -0.48
C ARG A 5 -9.56 -3.39 -1.56
N ALA A 6 -8.40 -2.94 -1.11
CA ALA A 6 -7.28 -2.64 -1.99
C ALA A 6 -6.02 -3.26 -1.41
N VAL A 7 -5.04 -3.44 -2.27
CA VAL A 7 -3.72 -3.94 -1.88
C VAL A 7 -2.71 -2.82 -2.04
N VAL A 8 -2.00 -2.53 -0.97
CA VAL A 8 -0.88 -1.60 -1.00
C VAL A 8 0.41 -2.42 -1.04
N SER A 9 1.22 -2.21 -2.06
CA SER A 9 2.51 -2.90 -2.17
C SER A 9 3.64 -1.89 -2.06
N VAL A 10 4.67 -2.25 -1.31
CA VAL A 10 5.86 -1.42 -1.09
C VAL A 10 7.08 -2.27 -1.38
N ILE A 11 7.94 -1.79 -2.27
CA ILE A 11 9.15 -2.50 -2.65
C ILE A 11 10.31 -1.50 -2.70
N GLY A 12 11.40 -1.85 -2.07
CA GLY A 12 12.59 -1.02 -2.12
C GLY A 12 13.63 -1.45 -1.12
N LYS A 13 14.61 -0.60 -0.92
CA LYS A 13 15.70 -0.88 0.02
C LYS A 13 15.18 -0.70 1.45
N ASP A 14 15.57 -1.62 2.33
CA ASP A 14 15.16 -1.56 3.72
C ASP A 14 15.72 -0.31 4.40
N GLN A 15 14.86 0.38 5.13
CA GLN A 15 15.25 1.57 5.89
C GLN A 15 14.22 1.88 6.97
N VAL A 16 14.62 2.71 7.92
CA VAL A 16 13.73 3.16 8.99
C VAL A 16 12.66 4.08 8.42
N GLY A 17 11.44 3.95 8.91
CA GLY A 17 10.35 4.89 8.60
C GLY A 17 9.44 4.50 7.46
N ILE A 18 9.70 3.38 6.78
CA ILE A 18 8.84 2.95 5.66
C ILE A 18 7.41 2.71 6.14
N ILE A 19 7.26 1.88 7.16
CA ILE A 19 5.93 1.51 7.66
C ILE A 19 5.23 2.74 8.22
N ALA A 20 5.95 3.57 8.99
CA ALA A 20 5.37 4.76 9.58
C ALA A 20 4.84 5.72 8.51
N GLY A 21 5.59 5.92 7.44
CA GLY A 21 5.17 6.80 6.35
C GLY A 21 3.93 6.30 5.64
N VAL A 22 3.89 5.00 5.31
CA VAL A 22 2.75 4.41 4.62
C VAL A 22 1.52 4.42 5.50
N THR A 23 1.64 4.01 6.75
CA THR A 23 0.49 3.94 7.66
C THR A 23 -0.04 5.32 8.00
N LYS A 24 0.81 6.35 8.04
CA LYS A 24 0.34 7.71 8.28
C LYS A 24 -0.60 8.16 7.16
N ILE A 25 -0.25 7.90 5.91
CA ILE A 25 -1.12 8.25 4.79
C ILE A 25 -2.46 7.54 4.92
N LEU A 26 -2.44 6.24 5.22
CA LEU A 26 -3.68 5.48 5.39
C LEU A 26 -4.51 6.02 6.55
N ALA A 27 -3.88 6.32 7.67
CA ALA A 27 -4.58 6.86 8.85
C ALA A 27 -5.21 8.22 8.57
N ASP A 28 -4.52 9.08 7.82
CA ASP A 28 -5.04 10.39 7.45
C ASP A 28 -6.32 10.30 6.62
N HIS A 29 -6.50 9.20 5.91
CA HIS A 29 -7.71 8.95 5.13
C HIS A 29 -8.70 8.02 5.83
N TYR A 30 -8.47 7.72 7.12
CA TYR A 30 -9.33 6.85 7.92
C TYR A 30 -9.48 5.45 7.31
N ILE A 31 -8.41 4.96 6.69
CA ILE A 31 -8.40 3.66 6.05
C ILE A 31 -7.89 2.62 7.03
N ASN A 32 -8.67 1.57 7.25
CA ASN A 32 -8.31 0.48 8.15
C ASN A 32 -7.44 -0.55 7.43
N ILE A 33 -6.42 -1.04 8.12
CA ILE A 33 -5.55 -2.10 7.61
C ILE A 33 -6.15 -3.44 8.07
N LEU A 34 -6.45 -4.31 7.11
CA LEU A 34 -7.07 -5.60 7.39
C LEU A 34 -6.05 -6.72 7.52
N ASP A 35 -4.94 -6.62 6.79
CA ASP A 35 -3.88 -7.61 6.86
C ASP A 35 -2.59 -6.93 6.39
N ILE A 36 -1.47 -7.43 6.90
CA ILE A 36 -0.16 -6.89 6.52
C ILE A 36 0.85 -8.03 6.53
N ARG A 37 1.67 -8.07 5.48
CA ARG A 37 2.78 -9.01 5.40
C ARG A 37 4.01 -8.28 4.92
N GLN A 38 5.13 -8.57 5.55
CA GLN A 38 6.39 -7.96 5.16
C GLN A 38 7.48 -9.02 5.13
N THR A 39 8.42 -8.83 4.23
CA THR A 39 9.57 -9.72 4.09
C THR A 39 10.78 -8.86 3.83
N ILE A 40 11.88 -9.18 4.51
CA ILE A 40 13.16 -8.55 4.25
C ILE A 40 14.07 -9.64 3.71
N LEU A 41 14.52 -9.46 2.48
CA LEU A 41 15.43 -10.39 1.85
C LEU A 41 16.71 -9.63 1.53
N GLN A 42 17.77 -9.95 2.27
CA GLN A 42 19.03 -9.19 2.20
C GLN A 42 18.73 -7.72 2.52
N ASP A 43 18.93 -6.81 1.57
CA ASP A 43 18.68 -5.38 1.77
C ASP A 43 17.34 -4.91 1.24
N PHE A 44 16.54 -5.82 0.69
CA PHE A 44 15.26 -5.44 0.10
C PHE A 44 14.12 -5.64 1.07
N PHE A 45 13.28 -4.62 1.14
CA PHE A 45 12.04 -4.62 1.91
C PHE A 45 10.88 -4.80 0.95
N THR A 46 10.00 -5.74 1.26
CA THR A 46 8.77 -5.96 0.51
C THR A 46 7.63 -6.03 1.50
N MET A 47 6.59 -5.23 1.27
CA MET A 47 5.43 -5.21 2.15
C MET A 47 4.17 -5.21 1.31
N MET A 48 3.19 -6.00 1.74
CA MET A 48 1.86 -6.01 1.13
C MET A 48 0.83 -5.85 2.24
N MET A 49 -0.10 -4.95 2.03
CA MET A 49 -1.17 -4.68 2.98
C MET A 49 -2.50 -4.79 2.27
N VAL A 50 -3.47 -5.41 2.92
CA VAL A 50 -4.86 -5.36 2.47
C VAL A 50 -5.56 -4.31 3.31
N VAL A 51 -6.18 -3.35 2.66
CA VAL A 51 -6.82 -2.22 3.33
C VAL A 51 -8.28 -2.10 2.90
N ASP A 52 -9.09 -1.53 3.78
CA ASP A 52 -10.52 -1.31 3.53
C ASP A 52 -10.70 0.07 2.90
N VAL A 53 -11.11 0.10 1.64
CA VAL A 53 -11.35 1.34 0.91
C VAL A 53 -12.83 1.50 0.54
N THR A 54 -13.71 0.91 1.34
CA THR A 54 -15.16 0.92 1.07
C THR A 54 -15.70 2.34 0.84
N ASP A 55 -15.22 3.30 1.63
CA ASP A 55 -15.70 4.67 1.57
C ASP A 55 -14.87 5.57 0.65
N ILE A 56 -13.94 5.00 -0.08
CA ILE A 56 -13.07 5.75 -0.98
C ILE A 56 -13.51 5.49 -2.42
N GLU A 57 -13.92 6.53 -3.10
CA GLU A 57 -14.39 6.39 -4.49
C GLU A 57 -13.25 6.28 -5.49
N ASN A 58 -12.17 7.03 -5.24
CA ASN A 58 -11.08 7.15 -6.20
C ASN A 58 -9.74 7.02 -5.47
N LEU A 59 -8.92 6.10 -5.92
CA LEU A 59 -7.61 5.83 -5.31
C LEU A 59 -6.49 6.72 -5.86
N ASP A 60 -6.78 7.55 -6.85
CA ASP A 60 -5.73 8.36 -7.50
C ASP A 60 -5.04 9.32 -6.54
N GLY A 61 -5.80 9.92 -5.64
CA GLY A 61 -5.22 10.82 -4.62
C GLY A 61 -4.30 10.09 -3.67
N LEU A 62 -4.67 8.88 -3.28
CA LEU A 62 -3.81 8.04 -2.44
C LEU A 62 -2.54 7.63 -3.19
N GLN A 63 -2.69 7.21 -4.45
CA GLN A 63 -1.53 6.82 -5.25
C GLN A 63 -0.56 8.00 -5.40
N LYS A 64 -1.09 9.20 -5.58
CA LYS A 64 -0.25 10.39 -5.68
C LYS A 64 0.55 10.61 -4.40
N GLN A 65 -0.09 10.49 -3.24
CA GLN A 65 0.60 10.62 -1.96
C GLN A 65 1.66 9.54 -1.76
N PHE A 66 1.34 8.32 -2.18
CA PHE A 66 2.32 7.23 -2.11
C PHE A 66 3.48 7.46 -3.08
N ASP A 67 3.22 8.03 -4.26
CA ASP A 67 4.29 8.37 -5.19
C ASP A 67 5.23 9.42 -4.60
N GLU A 68 4.67 10.42 -3.93
CA GLU A 68 5.46 11.47 -3.28
C GLU A 68 6.30 10.88 -2.14
N LEU A 69 5.70 10.05 -1.31
CA LEU A 69 6.43 9.39 -0.24
C LEU A 69 7.50 8.48 -0.80
N GLY A 70 7.17 7.67 -1.79
CA GLY A 70 8.13 6.75 -2.42
C GLY A 70 9.32 7.47 -3.01
N GLY A 71 9.07 8.61 -3.65
CA GLY A 71 10.14 9.44 -4.18
C GLY A 71 11.06 9.99 -3.10
N ALA A 72 10.48 10.33 -1.93
CA ALA A 72 11.24 10.88 -0.83
C ALA A 72 12.11 9.83 -0.11
N ILE A 73 11.64 8.58 -0.04
CA ILE A 73 12.33 7.54 0.74
C ILE A 73 12.89 6.41 -0.14
N GLY A 74 12.83 6.55 -1.46
CA GLY A 74 13.41 5.55 -2.35
C GLY A 74 12.62 4.24 -2.40
N GLN A 75 11.30 4.30 -2.28
CA GLN A 75 10.44 3.14 -2.32
C GLN A 75 9.46 3.23 -3.48
N GLN A 76 9.10 2.09 -4.04
CA GLN A 76 8.02 2.01 -5.00
C GLN A 76 6.77 1.56 -4.25
N ILE A 77 5.77 2.43 -4.19
CA ILE A 77 4.56 2.20 -3.43
C ILE A 77 3.37 2.30 -4.36
N ASN A 78 2.56 1.25 -4.42
CA ASN A 78 1.38 1.20 -5.28
C ASN A 78 0.17 0.77 -4.48
N ILE A 79 -0.99 1.33 -4.84
CA ILE A 79 -2.27 0.88 -4.31
C ILE A 79 -3.17 0.48 -5.47
N GLN A 80 -3.75 -0.70 -5.40
CA GLN A 80 -4.63 -1.23 -6.43
C GLN A 80 -5.84 -1.87 -5.78
N ARG A 81 -7.00 -1.77 -6.45
CA ARG A 81 -8.19 -2.48 -5.98
C ARG A 81 -7.90 -3.97 -5.99
N GLU A 82 -8.49 -4.68 -5.02
CA GLU A 82 -8.26 -6.11 -4.85
C GLU A 82 -8.55 -6.90 -6.12
N GLU A 83 -9.67 -6.60 -6.78
CA GLU A 83 -10.04 -7.34 -7.98
C GLU A 83 -9.05 -7.11 -9.12
N ILE A 84 -8.47 -5.92 -9.23
CA ILE A 84 -7.45 -5.65 -10.23
C ILE A 84 -6.16 -6.38 -9.88
N PHE A 85 -5.78 -6.34 -8.61
CA PHE A 85 -4.58 -7.02 -8.14
C PHE A 85 -4.66 -8.52 -8.38
N GLN A 86 -5.81 -9.13 -8.07
CA GLN A 86 -6.01 -10.56 -8.29
C GLN A 86 -5.91 -10.93 -9.76
N THR A 87 -6.47 -10.10 -10.63
CA THR A 87 -6.40 -10.33 -12.08
C THR A 87 -4.96 -10.29 -12.58
N MET A 88 -4.17 -9.34 -12.12
CA MET A 88 -2.79 -9.18 -12.55
C MET A 88 -1.85 -10.27 -12.01
N HIS A 89 -2.17 -10.85 -10.86
CA HIS A 89 -1.33 -11.84 -10.19
C HIS A 89 -1.93 -13.23 -10.22
N ARG A 90 -2.88 -13.47 -11.08
CA ARG A 90 -3.51 -14.76 -11.23
C ARG A 90 -2.58 -15.72 -11.94
N ILE A 91 -2.44 -16.87 -11.37
CA ILE A 91 -1.62 -17.94 -11.93
C ILE A 91 -2.52 -18.99 -12.57
#